data_3dc95f5c700e7a4ac5a02c8e90ebd76a
#
_entry.id   3dc95f5c700e7a4ac5a02c8e90ebd76a
#
_cell.length_a   1.000
_cell.length_b   1.000
_cell.length_c   1.000
_cell.angle_alpha   90.00
_cell.angle_beta   90.00
_cell.angle_gamma   90.00
#
_symmetry.space_group_name_H-M   'P 1'
#
loop_
_entity.id
_entity.type
_entity.pdbx_description
1 polymer ?
#
loop_
_entity_poly.entity_id
_entity_poly.type
_entity_poly.pdbx_seq_one_letter_code
_entity_poly.pdbx_strand_id
1 'polypeptide(L)'
;MEKAENKLNIKEALRQFKNGKMLIVVDDEDRENEGDFIIAAEKATPEDINFMMKIGRGLICMPITPDHSRRLNLNPMVSDNTSIHETNFTVSVDAYENTTTGISAKDRWQTVQVILDEKSSPGDLARPGHMFPLVAKEGGVLQRAGHTEASIDLAQLAGLKPASLLVEIVDDDGTMAVSYTHLTLPTTPYV
;
A
#
# COMPACT_ATOMS: atom_id res chain seq x y z
N MET A 1 22.03 13.31 -22.56
CA MET A 1 21.37 12.46 -21.58
C MET A 1 20.14 13.22 -21.09
N GLU A 2 18.99 13.01 -21.74
CA GLU A 2 17.71 13.58 -21.29
C GLU A 2 17.31 12.85 -20.01
N LYS A 3 17.23 13.60 -18.90
CA LYS A 3 16.63 13.11 -17.66
C LYS A 3 15.16 12.89 -17.95
N ALA A 4 14.67 11.70 -17.65
CA ALA A 4 13.28 11.33 -17.83
C ALA A 4 12.36 12.26 -17.02
N GLU A 5 11.74 13.21 -17.70
CA GLU A 5 10.71 14.11 -17.17
C GLU A 5 9.34 13.41 -17.19
N ASN A 6 9.21 12.30 -16.46
CA ASN A 6 7.90 11.65 -16.31
C ASN A 6 7.33 11.79 -14.89
N LYS A 7 7.89 12.71 -14.10
CA LYS A 7 7.32 13.05 -12.79
C LYS A 7 5.96 13.73 -12.98
N LEU A 8 4.90 13.11 -12.49
CA LEU A 8 3.59 13.76 -12.44
C LEU A 8 3.58 14.90 -11.44
N ASN A 9 2.91 16.00 -11.78
CA ASN A 9 2.56 16.95 -10.74
C ASN A 9 1.44 16.35 -9.85
N ILE A 10 1.35 16.82 -8.61
CA ILE A 10 0.42 16.27 -7.61
C ILE A 10 -1.05 16.30 -8.06
N LYS A 11 -1.49 17.31 -8.83
CA LYS A 11 -2.87 17.40 -9.31
C LYS A 11 -3.20 16.29 -10.30
N GLU A 12 -2.27 15.99 -11.19
CA GLU A 12 -2.43 14.92 -12.16
C GLU A 12 -2.35 13.55 -11.47
N ALA A 13 -1.42 13.39 -10.52
CA ALA A 13 -1.33 12.18 -9.70
C ALA A 13 -2.64 11.89 -8.97
N LEU A 14 -3.22 12.88 -8.29
CA LEU A 14 -4.51 12.75 -7.61
C LEU A 14 -5.64 12.39 -8.57
N ARG A 15 -5.64 12.98 -9.78
CA ARG A 15 -6.64 12.65 -10.82
C ARG A 15 -6.51 11.20 -11.26
N GLN A 16 -5.29 10.74 -11.51
CA GLN A 16 -5.00 9.36 -11.90
C GLN A 16 -5.39 8.38 -10.78
N PHE A 17 -4.99 8.68 -9.56
CA PHE A 17 -5.28 7.86 -8.38
C PHE A 17 -6.79 7.73 -8.12
N LYS A 18 -7.52 8.84 -8.23
CA LYS A 18 -8.98 8.87 -8.13
C LYS A 18 -9.65 7.97 -9.17
N ASN A 19 -9.07 7.87 -10.36
CA ASN A 19 -9.57 7.02 -11.44
C ASN A 19 -9.12 5.55 -11.33
N GLY A 20 -8.51 5.16 -10.20
CA GLY A 20 -8.07 3.78 -9.94
C GLY A 20 -6.77 3.42 -10.65
N LYS A 21 -5.96 4.40 -11.05
CA LYS A 21 -4.64 4.11 -11.60
C LYS A 21 -3.64 3.86 -10.48
N MET A 22 -2.82 2.85 -10.66
CA MET A 22 -1.66 2.60 -9.82
C MET A 22 -0.61 3.66 -10.10
N LEU A 23 0.00 4.19 -9.04
CA LEU A 23 1.11 5.13 -9.11
C LEU A 23 2.38 4.46 -8.63
N ILE A 24 3.53 4.95 -9.10
CA ILE A 24 4.81 4.72 -8.44
C ILE A 24 5.08 5.95 -7.59
N VAL A 25 5.27 5.74 -6.31
CA VAL A 25 5.67 6.77 -5.36
C VAL A 25 7.09 6.46 -4.92
N VAL A 26 7.96 7.46 -4.98
CA VAL A 26 9.35 7.35 -4.56
C VAL A 26 9.57 8.28 -3.38
N ASP A 27 10.34 7.83 -2.40
CA ASP A 27 10.72 8.65 -1.27
C ASP A 27 12.10 9.32 -1.49
N ASP A 28 12.57 10.03 -0.47
CA ASP A 28 13.84 10.76 -0.53
C ASP A 28 15.02 9.79 -0.54
N GLU A 29 16.09 10.16 -1.26
CA GLU A 29 17.35 9.40 -1.31
C GLU A 29 18.00 9.22 0.07
N ASP A 30 17.77 10.18 0.97
CA ASP A 30 18.28 10.16 2.35
C ASP A 30 17.39 9.31 3.29
N ARG A 31 16.26 8.73 2.80
CA ARG A 31 15.36 7.90 3.60
C ARG A 31 15.53 6.41 3.24
N GLU A 32 14.63 5.82 2.47
CA GLU A 32 14.71 4.43 2.00
C GLU A 32 15.27 4.38 0.58
N ASN A 33 15.07 5.44 -0.20
CA ASN A 33 15.41 5.54 -1.62
C ASN A 33 14.79 4.41 -2.44
N GLU A 34 13.52 4.13 -2.17
CA GLU A 34 12.76 3.06 -2.78
C GLU A 34 11.55 3.60 -3.56
N GLY A 35 11.05 2.80 -4.47
CA GLY A 35 9.81 3.06 -5.19
C GLY A 35 8.77 1.99 -4.89
N ASP A 36 7.56 2.44 -4.54
CA ASP A 36 6.42 1.56 -4.30
C ASP A 36 5.34 1.73 -5.36
N PHE A 37 4.75 0.61 -5.78
CA PHE A 37 3.45 0.68 -6.43
C PHE A 37 2.37 0.95 -5.38
N ILE A 38 1.56 1.98 -5.62
CA ILE A 38 0.46 2.36 -4.73
C ILE A 38 -0.84 2.50 -5.52
N ILE A 39 -1.93 1.93 -4.99
CA ILE A 39 -3.29 2.06 -5.53
C ILE A 39 -4.29 2.27 -4.39
N ALA A 40 -5.32 3.09 -4.61
CA ALA A 40 -6.40 3.23 -3.65
C ALA A 40 -7.12 1.88 -3.43
N ALA A 41 -7.26 1.46 -2.18
CA ALA A 41 -7.81 0.15 -1.85
C ALA A 41 -9.24 -0.06 -2.37
N GLU A 42 -10.09 0.98 -2.38
CA GLU A 42 -11.47 0.89 -2.90
C GLU A 42 -11.54 0.76 -4.43
N LYS A 43 -10.45 1.04 -5.14
CA LYS A 43 -10.36 0.92 -6.61
C LYS A 43 -9.64 -0.34 -7.05
N ALA A 44 -8.90 -0.97 -6.13
CA ALA A 44 -8.08 -2.13 -6.45
C ALA A 44 -8.94 -3.33 -6.88
N THR A 45 -8.45 -4.05 -7.86
CA THR A 45 -9.03 -5.28 -8.40
C THR A 45 -8.12 -6.48 -8.11
N PRO A 46 -8.61 -7.72 -8.25
CA PRO A 46 -7.73 -8.89 -8.20
C PRO A 46 -6.59 -8.84 -9.22
N GLU A 47 -6.83 -8.24 -10.39
CA GLU A 47 -5.83 -8.07 -11.45
C GLU A 47 -4.71 -7.12 -11.02
N ASP A 48 -5.04 -6.03 -10.31
CA ASP A 48 -4.06 -5.10 -9.75
C ASP A 48 -3.19 -5.79 -8.69
N ILE A 49 -3.79 -6.55 -7.79
CA ILE A 49 -3.05 -7.33 -6.79
C ILE A 49 -2.14 -8.36 -7.46
N ASN A 50 -2.63 -9.05 -8.50
CA ASN A 50 -1.81 -9.98 -9.27
C ASN A 50 -0.64 -9.28 -9.99
N PHE A 51 -0.85 -8.04 -10.46
CA PHE A 51 0.22 -7.21 -11.01
C PHE A 51 1.27 -6.89 -9.92
N MET A 52 0.82 -6.43 -8.74
CA MET A 52 1.69 -6.17 -7.59
C MET A 52 2.53 -7.40 -7.22
N MET A 53 1.91 -8.59 -7.16
CA MET A 53 2.60 -9.84 -6.86
C MET A 53 3.70 -10.19 -7.88
N LYS A 54 3.43 -9.95 -9.17
CA LYS A 54 4.32 -10.36 -10.27
C LYS A 54 5.41 -9.35 -10.56
N ILE A 55 5.07 -8.07 -10.48
CA ILE A 55 5.93 -6.98 -10.96
C ILE A 55 6.57 -6.24 -9.79
N GLY A 56 5.83 -5.97 -8.71
CA GLY A 56 6.39 -5.37 -7.49
C GLY A 56 7.35 -6.32 -6.81
N ARG A 57 6.92 -7.55 -6.54
CA ARG A 57 7.69 -8.64 -5.91
C ARG A 57 7.99 -8.42 -4.43
N GLY A 58 7.74 -7.22 -3.89
CA GLY A 58 7.85 -6.88 -2.48
C GLY A 58 6.71 -7.45 -1.63
N LEU A 59 6.60 -7.00 -0.41
CA LEU A 59 5.52 -7.38 0.50
C LEU A 59 4.27 -6.55 0.23
N ILE A 60 3.17 -7.19 -0.20
CA ILE A 60 1.91 -6.46 -0.37
C ILE A 60 1.37 -6.07 1.00
N CYS A 61 1.32 -4.78 1.26
CA CYS A 61 0.80 -4.18 2.47
C CYS A 61 -0.46 -3.36 2.20
N MET A 62 -1.23 -3.14 3.27
CA MET A 62 -2.44 -2.33 3.22
C MET A 62 -2.36 -1.18 4.23
N PRO A 63 -1.88 0.01 3.84
CA PRO A 63 -2.03 1.21 4.64
C PRO A 63 -3.48 1.47 5.03
N ILE A 64 -3.69 1.72 6.31
CA ILE A 64 -4.99 1.99 6.93
C ILE A 64 -4.86 3.11 7.97
N THR A 65 -5.99 3.71 8.33
CA THR A 65 -6.02 4.68 9.42
C THR A 65 -6.07 4.00 10.80
N PRO A 66 -5.75 4.73 11.89
CA PRO A 66 -5.97 4.25 13.25
C PRO A 66 -7.43 3.84 13.54
N ASP A 67 -8.41 4.46 12.88
CA ASP A 67 -9.82 4.10 13.04
C ASP A 67 -10.13 2.71 12.49
N HIS A 68 -9.59 2.35 11.32
CA HIS A 68 -9.71 0.99 10.78
C HIS A 68 -9.09 -0.03 11.76
N SER A 69 -7.89 0.26 12.28
CA SER A 69 -7.19 -0.60 13.23
C SER A 69 -8.02 -0.82 14.49
N ARG A 70 -8.56 0.24 15.08
CA ARG A 70 -9.41 0.15 16.28
C ARG A 70 -10.70 -0.64 16.02
N ARG A 71 -11.42 -0.30 14.95
CA ARG A 71 -12.68 -0.96 14.58
C ARG A 71 -12.53 -2.46 14.38
N LEU A 72 -11.46 -2.89 13.71
CA LEU A 72 -11.20 -4.29 13.39
C LEU A 72 -10.30 -5.01 14.39
N ASN A 73 -9.91 -4.35 15.49
CA ASN A 73 -8.99 -4.90 16.48
C ASN A 73 -7.69 -5.44 15.86
N LEU A 74 -7.10 -4.63 14.97
CA LEU A 74 -5.83 -4.94 14.32
C LEU A 74 -4.69 -4.45 15.23
N ASN A 75 -4.27 -5.31 16.13
CA ASN A 75 -3.24 -4.99 17.12
C ASN A 75 -1.86 -4.90 16.45
N PRO A 76 -0.94 -4.09 17.01
CA PRO A 76 0.46 -4.09 16.56
C PRO A 76 1.03 -5.50 16.50
N MET A 77 1.85 -5.78 15.51
CA MET A 77 2.51 -7.08 15.34
C MET A 77 3.44 -7.40 16.51
N VAL A 78 4.03 -6.38 17.11
CA VAL A 78 4.95 -6.48 18.24
C VAL A 78 4.58 -5.44 19.30
N SER A 79 4.87 -5.73 20.57
CA SER A 79 4.67 -4.80 21.69
C SER A 79 5.70 -3.67 21.71
N ASP A 80 6.90 -3.93 21.18
CA ASP A 80 8.00 -2.97 21.10
C ASP A 80 8.51 -2.92 19.65
N ASN A 81 8.23 -1.82 18.97
CA ASN A 81 8.64 -1.62 17.59
C ASN A 81 10.06 -1.10 17.52
N THR A 82 10.99 -1.94 17.11
CA THR A 82 12.42 -1.62 16.94
C THR A 82 12.82 -1.43 15.49
N SER A 83 11.86 -1.32 14.56
CA SER A 83 12.17 -1.09 13.14
C SER A 83 12.80 0.30 12.92
N ILE A 84 13.78 0.37 12.03
CA ILE A 84 14.56 1.60 11.78
C ILE A 84 13.65 2.76 11.37
N HIS A 85 12.64 2.49 10.56
CA HIS A 85 11.71 3.51 10.04
C HIS A 85 10.39 3.56 10.80
N GLU A 86 10.27 2.86 11.93
CA GLU A 86 9.07 2.84 12.79
C GLU A 86 7.78 2.48 12.04
N THR A 87 7.85 1.59 11.06
CA THR A 87 6.68 1.14 10.30
C THR A 87 5.74 0.35 11.21
N ASN A 88 4.50 0.83 11.32
CA ASN A 88 3.51 0.28 12.25
C ASN A 88 2.76 -0.92 11.64
N PHE A 89 3.42 -2.06 11.55
CA PHE A 89 2.77 -3.31 11.18
C PHE A 89 1.77 -3.74 12.24
N THR A 90 0.60 -4.17 11.79
CA THR A 90 -0.32 -4.96 12.63
C THR A 90 -0.10 -6.45 12.40
N VAL A 91 -0.75 -7.29 13.20
CA VAL A 91 -0.87 -8.72 12.87
C VAL A 91 -1.45 -8.86 11.45
N SER A 92 -0.92 -9.80 10.68
CA SER A 92 -1.45 -10.09 9.35
C SER A 92 -2.83 -10.75 9.43
N VAL A 93 -3.64 -10.57 8.40
CA VAL A 93 -5.03 -11.04 8.38
C VAL A 93 -5.44 -11.60 7.02
N ASP A 94 -6.47 -12.45 7.05
CA ASP A 94 -7.25 -12.86 5.88
C ASP A 94 -8.74 -12.68 6.17
N ALA A 95 -9.56 -12.48 5.14
CA ALA A 95 -11.01 -12.57 5.30
C ALA A 95 -11.37 -13.99 5.77
N TYR A 96 -12.27 -14.07 6.77
CA TYR A 96 -12.70 -15.37 7.32
C TYR A 96 -13.54 -16.15 6.32
N GLU A 97 -14.38 -15.44 5.55
CA GLU A 97 -15.27 -16.05 4.56
C GLU A 97 -14.89 -15.68 3.12
N ASN A 98 -15.30 -16.52 2.18
CA ASN A 98 -15.12 -16.33 0.74
C ASN A 98 -13.66 -16.30 0.27
N THR A 99 -12.76 -16.91 1.04
CA THR A 99 -11.35 -17.11 0.70
C THR A 99 -11.04 -18.62 0.65
N THR A 100 -9.94 -18.97 -0.02
CA THR A 100 -9.39 -20.33 0.01
C THR A 100 -8.29 -20.44 1.05
N THR A 101 -7.04 -20.17 0.66
CA THR A 101 -5.87 -20.19 1.56
C THR A 101 -5.42 -18.80 1.97
N GLY A 102 -6.05 -17.74 1.46
CA GLY A 102 -5.72 -16.35 1.74
C GLY A 102 -4.66 -15.72 0.84
N ILE A 103 -3.78 -16.52 0.22
CA ILE A 103 -2.60 -16.02 -0.51
C ILE A 103 -2.91 -15.56 -1.95
N SER A 104 -3.95 -16.09 -2.61
CA SER A 104 -4.25 -15.73 -4.00
C SER A 104 -4.60 -14.24 -4.13
N ALA A 105 -4.42 -13.68 -5.33
CA ALA A 105 -4.80 -12.29 -5.60
C ALA A 105 -6.29 -12.04 -5.29
N LYS A 106 -7.16 -13.01 -5.59
CA LYS A 106 -8.59 -12.94 -5.29
C LYS A 106 -8.86 -12.97 -3.78
N ASP A 107 -8.19 -13.85 -3.04
CA ASP A 107 -8.35 -13.94 -1.59
C ASP A 107 -7.87 -12.67 -0.88
N ARG A 108 -6.73 -12.13 -1.31
CA ARG A 108 -6.22 -10.86 -0.80
C ARG A 108 -7.17 -9.71 -1.10
N TRP A 109 -7.73 -9.66 -2.31
CA TRP A 109 -8.76 -8.69 -2.66
C TRP A 109 -10.00 -8.82 -1.78
N GLN A 110 -10.45 -10.05 -1.50
CA GLN A 110 -11.56 -10.28 -0.58
C GLN A 110 -11.25 -9.72 0.82
N THR A 111 -10.03 -9.91 1.31
CA THR A 111 -9.58 -9.37 2.59
C THR A 111 -9.61 -7.82 2.58
N VAL A 112 -9.18 -7.20 1.48
CA VAL A 112 -9.28 -5.75 1.28
C VAL A 112 -10.73 -5.28 1.38
N GLN A 113 -11.69 -5.99 0.73
CA GLN A 113 -13.11 -5.62 0.79
C GLN A 113 -13.66 -5.69 2.21
N VAL A 114 -13.29 -6.73 2.98
CA VAL A 114 -13.69 -6.86 4.39
C VAL A 114 -13.13 -5.71 5.24
N ILE A 115 -11.86 -5.33 5.06
CA ILE A 115 -11.26 -4.22 5.81
C ILE A 115 -11.95 -2.88 5.47
N LEU A 116 -12.36 -2.67 4.21
CA LEU A 116 -13.02 -1.45 3.74
C LEU A 116 -14.51 -1.36 4.10
N ASP A 117 -15.16 -2.47 4.41
CA ASP A 117 -16.58 -2.47 4.78
C ASP A 117 -16.73 -1.97 6.22
N GLU A 118 -17.44 -0.85 6.37
CA GLU A 118 -17.71 -0.25 7.68
C GLU A 118 -18.53 -1.14 8.62
N LYS A 119 -19.25 -2.12 8.07
CA LYS A 119 -20.06 -3.09 8.83
C LYS A 119 -19.24 -4.27 9.34
N SER A 120 -18.05 -4.47 8.81
CA SER A 120 -17.17 -5.56 9.23
C SER A 120 -16.72 -5.39 10.68
N SER A 121 -16.60 -6.50 11.36
CA SER A 121 -16.18 -6.65 12.75
C SER A 121 -14.86 -7.42 12.85
N PRO A 122 -14.21 -7.48 14.01
CA PRO A 122 -13.02 -8.30 14.20
C PRO A 122 -13.19 -9.78 13.87
N GLY A 123 -14.42 -10.32 13.99
CA GLY A 123 -14.74 -11.73 13.70
C GLY A 123 -14.74 -12.07 12.21
N ASP A 124 -14.81 -11.07 11.32
CA ASP A 124 -14.79 -11.27 9.87
C ASP A 124 -13.37 -11.46 9.31
N LEU A 125 -12.36 -11.38 10.19
CA LEU A 125 -10.94 -11.54 9.86
C LEU A 125 -10.29 -12.69 10.63
N ALA A 126 -9.66 -13.61 9.92
CA ALA A 126 -8.75 -14.62 10.47
C ALA A 126 -7.37 -14.00 10.77
N ARG A 127 -6.69 -14.51 11.80
CA ARG A 127 -5.35 -14.09 12.24
C ARG A 127 -4.50 -15.31 12.60
N PRO A 128 -3.25 -15.43 12.13
CA PRO A 128 -2.60 -14.59 11.11
C PRO A 128 -3.15 -14.85 9.72
N GLY A 129 -2.75 -14.02 8.74
CA GLY A 129 -3.13 -14.15 7.33
C GLY A 129 -2.04 -13.66 6.37
N HIS A 130 -2.44 -13.31 5.16
CA HIS A 130 -1.54 -12.96 4.06
C HIS A 130 -1.63 -11.49 3.62
N MET A 131 -2.51 -10.69 4.24
CA MET A 131 -2.52 -9.24 4.10
C MET A 131 -1.91 -8.60 5.34
N PHE A 132 -1.06 -7.59 5.12
CA PHE A 132 -0.28 -6.92 6.15
C PHE A 132 -0.76 -5.47 6.30
N PRO A 133 -1.71 -5.18 7.23
CA PRO A 133 -2.12 -3.81 7.44
C PRO A 133 -1.01 -2.99 8.10
N LEU A 134 -0.84 -1.74 7.63
CA LEU A 134 0.08 -0.75 8.18
C LEU A 134 -0.72 0.43 8.69
N VAL A 135 -0.58 0.76 9.97
CA VAL A 135 -1.30 1.89 10.56
C VAL A 135 -0.52 3.18 10.31
N ALA A 136 -1.07 4.06 9.46
CA ALA A 136 -0.48 5.37 9.20
C ALA A 136 -0.49 6.23 10.46
N LYS A 137 0.55 7.04 10.67
CA LYS A 137 0.59 8.03 11.75
C LYS A 137 -0.41 9.15 11.48
N GLU A 138 -1.11 9.59 12.53
CA GLU A 138 -1.96 10.77 12.45
C GLU A 138 -1.12 12.00 12.04
N GLY A 139 -1.64 12.79 11.11
CA GLY A 139 -0.91 13.93 10.52
C GLY A 139 -0.20 13.61 9.20
N GLY A 140 -0.28 12.35 8.71
CA GLY A 140 0.17 11.96 7.38
C GLY A 140 1.66 12.18 7.14
N VAL A 141 2.02 12.54 5.91
CA VAL A 141 3.42 12.75 5.49
C VAL A 141 4.13 13.88 6.24
N LEU A 142 3.39 14.80 6.82
CA LEU A 142 3.96 15.87 7.64
C LEU A 142 4.47 15.34 8.99
N GLN A 143 3.96 14.20 9.45
CA GLN A 143 4.40 13.55 10.67
C GLN A 143 5.43 12.46 10.42
N ARG A 144 5.28 11.69 9.35
CA ARG A 144 6.21 10.66 8.90
C ARG A 144 6.21 10.61 7.37
N ALA A 145 7.33 10.98 6.75
CA ALA A 145 7.48 11.05 5.29
C ALA A 145 7.70 9.65 4.67
N GLY A 146 6.76 8.72 4.90
CA GLY A 146 6.84 7.34 4.41
C GLY A 146 5.72 6.99 3.42
N HIS A 147 5.92 5.95 2.62
CA HIS A 147 4.95 5.47 1.63
C HIS A 147 3.59 5.14 2.27
N THR A 148 3.57 4.64 3.52
CA THR A 148 2.34 4.37 4.27
C THR A 148 1.49 5.63 4.42
N GLU A 149 2.08 6.71 4.92
CA GLU A 149 1.39 8.00 5.12
C GLU A 149 1.04 8.65 3.78
N ALA A 150 1.97 8.65 2.83
CA ALA A 150 1.75 9.20 1.50
C ALA A 150 0.54 8.55 0.81
N SER A 151 0.38 7.24 0.93
CA SER A 151 -0.73 6.50 0.32
C SER A 151 -2.09 6.86 0.93
N ILE A 152 -2.14 7.12 2.23
CA ILE A 152 -3.36 7.58 2.93
C ILE A 152 -3.69 9.02 2.53
N ASP A 153 -2.69 9.91 2.52
CA ASP A 153 -2.88 11.30 2.12
C ASP A 153 -3.36 11.40 0.65
N LEU A 154 -2.78 10.61 -0.26
CA LEU A 154 -3.24 10.53 -1.64
C LEU A 154 -4.71 10.09 -1.74
N ALA A 155 -5.12 9.09 -0.96
CA ALA A 155 -6.50 8.62 -0.95
C ALA A 155 -7.46 9.71 -0.44
N GLN A 156 -7.11 10.36 0.68
CA GLN A 156 -7.92 11.45 1.25
C GLN A 156 -8.02 12.66 0.31
N LEU A 157 -6.90 13.11 -0.25
CA LEU A 157 -6.88 14.24 -1.19
C LEU A 157 -7.62 13.95 -2.50
N ALA A 158 -7.65 12.68 -2.92
CA ALA A 158 -8.45 12.24 -4.06
C ALA A 158 -9.95 12.10 -3.75
N GLY A 159 -10.35 12.22 -2.48
CA GLY A 159 -11.74 12.04 -2.01
C GLY A 159 -12.19 10.59 -2.01
N LEU A 160 -11.27 9.65 -1.74
CA LEU A 160 -11.47 8.23 -1.64
C LEU A 160 -11.41 7.77 -0.17
N LYS A 161 -11.81 6.52 0.10
CA LYS A 161 -11.65 5.92 1.43
C LYS A 161 -10.16 5.94 1.83
N PRO A 162 -9.81 6.31 3.09
CA PRO A 162 -8.42 6.45 3.51
C PRO A 162 -7.76 5.10 3.77
N ALA A 163 -7.61 4.34 2.73
CA ALA A 163 -6.90 3.06 2.70
C ALA A 163 -6.33 2.82 1.29
N SER A 164 -5.18 2.18 1.22
CA SER A 164 -4.48 1.89 -0.02
C SER A 164 -3.87 0.50 0.01
N LEU A 165 -3.42 0.03 -1.16
CA LEU A 165 -2.46 -1.07 -1.26
C LEU A 165 -1.13 -0.50 -1.70
N LEU A 166 -0.05 -1.03 -1.16
CA LEU A 166 1.30 -0.75 -1.60
C LEU A 166 2.14 -2.02 -1.67
N VAL A 167 3.17 -1.98 -2.50
CA VAL A 167 4.18 -3.02 -2.60
C VAL A 167 5.47 -2.39 -3.08
N GLU A 168 6.58 -2.71 -2.43
CA GLU A 168 7.91 -2.28 -2.83
C GLU A 168 8.26 -2.89 -4.20
N ILE A 169 9.00 -2.13 -5.01
CA ILE A 169 9.47 -2.60 -6.33
C ILE A 169 10.87 -3.19 -6.16
N VAL A 170 10.96 -4.49 -6.39
CA VAL A 170 12.21 -5.26 -6.34
C VAL A 170 12.67 -5.57 -7.75
N ASP A 171 13.93 -5.33 -8.05
CA ASP A 171 14.54 -5.58 -9.36
C ASP A 171 14.77 -7.07 -9.64
N ASP A 172 15.12 -7.41 -10.86
CA ASP A 172 15.32 -8.81 -11.30
C ASP A 172 16.44 -9.53 -10.53
N ASP A 173 17.44 -8.79 -10.06
CA ASP A 173 18.54 -9.32 -9.25
C ASP A 173 18.25 -9.42 -7.75
N GLY A 174 17.03 -9.00 -7.32
CA GLY A 174 16.59 -9.01 -5.93
C GLY A 174 16.99 -7.79 -5.12
N THR A 175 17.61 -6.79 -5.72
CA THR A 175 17.86 -5.49 -5.09
C THR A 175 16.64 -4.59 -5.20
N MET A 176 16.58 -3.54 -4.35
CA MET A 176 15.50 -2.57 -4.45
C MET A 176 15.64 -1.71 -5.70
N ALA A 177 14.53 -1.50 -6.41
CA ALA A 177 14.51 -0.58 -7.54
C ALA A 177 14.57 0.85 -7.02
N VAL A 178 15.72 1.49 -7.22
CA VAL A 178 15.96 2.88 -6.81
C VAL A 178 15.53 3.87 -7.89
N SER A 179 15.18 5.08 -7.49
CA SER A 179 14.49 6.09 -8.28
C SER A 179 15.14 6.48 -9.62
N TYR A 180 16.42 6.16 -9.86
CA TYR A 180 17.16 6.67 -11.02
C TYR A 180 17.43 5.66 -12.13
N THR A 181 17.35 4.37 -11.88
CA THR A 181 17.91 3.40 -12.83
C THR A 181 16.90 2.47 -13.49
N HIS A 182 15.76 2.17 -12.88
CA HIS A 182 14.95 1.04 -13.34
C HIS A 182 13.43 1.28 -13.45
N LEU A 183 12.92 2.45 -13.05
CA LEU A 183 11.48 2.76 -13.06
C LEU A 183 10.95 3.14 -14.48
N THR A 184 11.45 2.54 -15.52
CA THR A 184 10.92 2.68 -16.88
C THR A 184 9.86 1.61 -17.15
N LEU A 185 8.74 1.65 -16.45
CA LEU A 185 7.58 0.86 -16.87
C LEU A 185 6.85 1.62 -17.99
N PRO A 186 6.53 0.95 -19.11
CA PRO A 186 6.03 1.60 -20.32
C PRO A 186 4.70 2.37 -20.16
N THR A 187 4.00 2.24 -19.04
CA THR A 187 2.64 2.78 -18.89
C THR A 187 2.24 3.27 -17.49
N THR A 188 3.11 3.20 -16.48
CA THR A 188 2.75 3.64 -15.13
C THR A 188 3.45 4.96 -14.81
N PRO A 189 2.71 6.07 -14.62
CA PRO A 189 3.28 7.35 -14.21
C PRO A 189 3.73 7.32 -12.74
N TYR A 190 4.81 8.05 -12.40
CA TYR A 190 5.30 8.20 -11.03
C TYR A 190 5.20 9.64 -10.52
N VAL A 191 5.18 9.81 -9.22
CA VAL A 191 5.11 11.08 -8.47
C VAL A 191 6.25 11.16 -7.46
#